data_70c7eca262e08aab148ebf374dc1b838
#
_entry.id   70c7eca262e08aab148ebf374dc1b838
#
_cell.length_a   1.000
_cell.length_b   1.000
_cell.length_c   1.000
_cell.angle_alpha   90.00
_cell.angle_beta   90.00
_cell.angle_gamma   90.00
#
_symmetry.space_group_name_H-M   'P 1'
#
loop_
_entity.id
_entity.type
_entity.pdbx_description
1 polymer ?
#
loop_
_entity_poly.entity_id
_entity_poly.type
_entity_poly.pdbx_seq_one_letter_code
_entity_poly.pdbx_strand_id
1 'polypeptide(L)'
;KAKADLIVISGAEGGTGASPASSIRYAGISPELGLSETQQTLVLNGLRGQIVLQADGQLKTGRDVILMALMGAEEYGFATSALIVLGCVMMRKCHQNTCPVGVATQNEELRKRFHGRSEYLVNFFTFLAQEVREHLAEMGFTRMDDIIGRTDLIERKSDANDPNPKHALIDFTKLLARVDNSAAIRHVIDQDHGISAVKDVTIIDAAQEAIEHEKEISLEYTIANTDRAIGAMLSGVIAKKYGAKGLPEHTLNVKFKGSAGQSFGAFLVPGVNFKLEGEANDYLGKGLSGGRISVLPPIRSNFEAEKNTIAGNTLLYGATSGEVYINGRVGERFAVRNSGAVAVVEGVGDHCCEYMTGGRVVSY
;
A
#
# COMPACT_ATOMS: atom_id res chain seq x y z
N LYS A 1 2.81 6.64 -15.92
CA LYS A 1 3.73 7.51 -15.14
C LYS A 1 3.95 7.03 -13.70
N ALA A 2 2.91 6.40 -13.08
CA ALA A 2 3.00 5.90 -11.71
C ALA A 2 3.87 4.63 -11.57
N LYS A 3 4.07 3.89 -12.66
CA LYS A 3 4.75 2.58 -12.65
C LYS A 3 4.16 1.63 -11.60
N ALA A 4 2.81 1.55 -11.55
CA ALA A 4 2.14 0.62 -10.65
C ALA A 4 2.34 -0.81 -11.16
N ASP A 5 2.64 -1.75 -10.27
CA ASP A 5 2.75 -3.17 -10.61
C ASP A 5 1.38 -3.84 -10.63
N LEU A 6 0.45 -3.33 -9.82
CA LEU A 6 -0.89 -3.84 -9.66
C LEU A 6 -1.92 -2.72 -9.62
N ILE A 7 -3.06 -2.94 -10.29
CA ILE A 7 -4.24 -2.08 -10.22
C ILE A 7 -5.41 -2.91 -9.69
N VAL A 8 -6.02 -2.45 -8.62
CA VAL A 8 -7.22 -3.07 -8.03
C VAL A 8 -8.46 -2.38 -8.60
N ILE A 9 -9.36 -3.17 -9.16
CA ILE A 9 -10.68 -2.73 -9.64
C ILE A 9 -11.73 -3.25 -8.68
N SER A 10 -12.34 -2.34 -7.93
CA SER A 10 -13.36 -2.65 -6.93
C SER A 10 -14.75 -2.28 -7.43
N GLY A 11 -15.71 -3.19 -7.26
CA GLY A 11 -17.10 -2.95 -7.65
C GLY A 11 -17.89 -2.11 -6.64
N ALA A 12 -19.02 -1.59 -7.08
CA ALA A 12 -19.92 -0.76 -6.28
C ALA A 12 -20.43 -1.45 -4.99
N GLU A 13 -20.63 -2.76 -5.03
CA GLU A 13 -21.10 -3.54 -3.89
C GLU A 13 -19.99 -3.98 -2.93
N GLY A 14 -18.74 -3.55 -3.20
CA GLY A 14 -17.61 -3.71 -2.31
C GLY A 14 -17.56 -2.65 -1.22
N GLY A 15 -16.41 -2.52 -0.59
CA GLY A 15 -16.13 -1.53 0.43
C GLY A 15 -16.21 -2.07 1.85
N THR A 16 -16.00 -1.16 2.82
CA THR A 16 -15.96 -1.55 4.23
C THR A 16 -17.29 -2.10 4.73
N GLY A 17 -17.24 -3.08 5.62
CA GLY A 17 -18.41 -3.62 6.29
C GLY A 17 -19.23 -2.58 7.08
N ALA A 18 -18.63 -1.44 7.41
CA ALA A 18 -19.29 -0.31 8.07
C ALA A 18 -20.01 0.65 7.12
N SER A 19 -19.81 0.53 5.79
CA SER A 19 -20.44 1.42 4.83
C SER A 19 -21.98 1.35 4.91
N PRO A 20 -22.67 2.50 4.87
CA PRO A 20 -24.14 2.52 4.83
C PRO A 20 -24.65 1.90 3.52
N ALA A 21 -25.85 1.34 3.58
CA ALA A 21 -26.46 0.67 2.43
C ALA A 21 -26.60 1.60 1.19
N SER A 22 -26.83 2.89 1.43
CA SER A 22 -26.88 3.89 0.35
C SER A 22 -25.57 4.00 -0.41
N SER A 23 -24.42 4.05 0.29
CA SER A 23 -23.09 4.11 -0.36
C SER A 23 -22.81 2.85 -1.16
N ILE A 24 -23.13 1.67 -0.61
CA ILE A 24 -22.89 0.40 -1.28
C ILE A 24 -23.70 0.27 -2.56
N ARG A 25 -24.94 0.75 -2.56
CA ARG A 25 -25.85 0.60 -3.70
C ARG A 25 -25.69 1.67 -4.78
N TYR A 26 -25.24 2.87 -4.40
CA TYR A 26 -25.36 4.04 -5.28
C TYR A 26 -24.08 4.83 -5.49
N ALA A 27 -22.98 4.51 -4.81
CA ALA A 27 -21.74 5.29 -4.90
C ALA A 27 -20.73 4.77 -5.94
N GLY A 28 -21.03 3.69 -6.64
CA GLY A 28 -20.11 3.10 -7.62
C GLY A 28 -20.86 2.42 -8.77
N ILE A 29 -20.10 1.76 -9.62
CA ILE A 29 -20.59 0.99 -10.77
C ILE A 29 -20.17 -0.48 -10.65
N SER A 30 -20.70 -1.31 -11.53
CA SER A 30 -20.29 -2.72 -11.64
C SER A 30 -18.79 -2.87 -11.91
N PRO A 31 -18.10 -3.81 -11.24
CA PRO A 31 -16.67 -4.04 -11.44
C PRO A 31 -16.34 -4.45 -12.87
N GLU A 32 -17.26 -5.10 -13.57
CA GLU A 32 -17.08 -5.51 -14.96
C GLU A 32 -16.82 -4.32 -15.87
N LEU A 33 -17.50 -3.18 -15.67
CA LEU A 33 -17.28 -1.96 -16.45
C LEU A 33 -15.88 -1.40 -16.22
N GLY A 34 -15.48 -1.24 -14.96
CA GLY A 34 -14.16 -0.72 -14.60
C GLY A 34 -13.03 -1.63 -15.07
N LEU A 35 -13.21 -2.95 -14.94
CA LEU A 35 -12.22 -3.93 -15.36
C LEU A 35 -12.04 -3.92 -16.89
N SER A 36 -13.15 -3.94 -17.64
CA SER A 36 -13.12 -3.88 -19.09
C SER A 36 -12.44 -2.62 -19.61
N GLU A 37 -12.83 -1.45 -19.12
CA GLU A 37 -12.20 -0.18 -19.53
C GLU A 37 -10.70 -0.15 -19.19
N THR A 38 -10.32 -0.65 -18.01
CA THR A 38 -8.92 -0.70 -17.60
C THR A 38 -8.13 -1.66 -18.49
N GLN A 39 -8.63 -2.86 -18.74
CA GLN A 39 -8.02 -3.85 -19.60
C GLN A 39 -7.80 -3.29 -21.01
N GLN A 40 -8.85 -2.75 -21.63
CA GLN A 40 -8.78 -2.18 -22.98
C GLN A 40 -7.80 -1.01 -23.06
N THR A 41 -7.83 -0.09 -22.08
CA THR A 41 -6.94 1.05 -22.02
C THR A 41 -5.47 0.64 -21.87
N LEU A 42 -5.18 -0.33 -21.01
CA LEU A 42 -3.81 -0.81 -20.81
C LEU A 42 -3.28 -1.54 -22.05
N VAL A 43 -4.11 -2.36 -22.71
CA VAL A 43 -3.73 -3.05 -23.96
C VAL A 43 -3.50 -2.02 -25.07
N LEU A 44 -4.40 -1.06 -25.24
CA LEU A 44 -4.30 -0.01 -26.26
C LEU A 44 -3.00 0.79 -26.16
N ASN A 45 -2.54 1.04 -24.91
CA ASN A 45 -1.32 1.80 -24.66
C ASN A 45 -0.06 0.93 -24.50
N GLY A 46 -0.12 -0.39 -24.74
CA GLY A 46 1.01 -1.30 -24.60
C GLY A 46 1.52 -1.46 -23.15
N LEU A 47 0.69 -1.15 -22.17
CA LEU A 47 1.07 -1.18 -20.75
C LEU A 47 0.62 -2.47 -20.03
N ARG A 48 -0.33 -3.21 -20.61
CA ARG A 48 -0.95 -4.36 -19.96
C ARG A 48 0.04 -5.45 -19.54
N GLY A 49 1.06 -5.65 -20.36
CA GLY A 49 2.11 -6.64 -20.08
C GLY A 49 2.93 -6.39 -18.82
N GLN A 50 2.89 -5.17 -18.26
CA GLN A 50 3.67 -4.74 -17.10
C GLN A 50 2.83 -4.58 -15.82
N ILE A 51 1.52 -4.81 -15.89
CA ILE A 51 0.60 -4.49 -14.81
C ILE A 51 -0.30 -5.69 -14.54
N VAL A 52 -0.38 -6.14 -13.30
CA VAL A 52 -1.36 -7.11 -12.83
C VAL A 52 -2.69 -6.41 -12.59
N LEU A 53 -3.80 -7.01 -13.02
CA LEU A 53 -5.14 -6.55 -12.67
C LEU A 53 -5.75 -7.45 -11.61
N GLN A 54 -6.18 -6.85 -10.51
CA GLN A 54 -6.94 -7.51 -9.46
C GLN A 54 -8.39 -7.03 -9.50
N ALA A 55 -9.34 -7.94 -9.41
CA ALA A 55 -10.75 -7.61 -9.26
C ALA A 55 -11.25 -8.01 -7.88
N ASP A 56 -12.04 -7.15 -7.27
CA ASP A 56 -12.78 -7.45 -6.05
C ASP A 56 -14.20 -6.87 -6.09
N GLY A 57 -15.00 -7.21 -5.08
CA GLY A 57 -16.38 -6.76 -4.98
C GLY A 57 -17.38 -7.89 -5.24
N GLN A 58 -17.84 -8.53 -4.17
CA GLN A 58 -18.88 -9.56 -4.16
C GLN A 58 -18.55 -10.86 -4.93
N LEU A 59 -17.31 -11.19 -5.12
CA LEU A 59 -16.91 -12.49 -5.66
C LEU A 59 -17.24 -13.60 -4.66
N LYS A 60 -17.96 -14.65 -5.11
CA LYS A 60 -18.48 -15.70 -4.22
C LYS A 60 -18.35 -17.11 -4.80
N THR A 61 -18.28 -17.24 -6.12
CA THR A 61 -18.30 -18.52 -6.85
C THR A 61 -17.12 -18.63 -7.81
N GLY A 62 -16.81 -19.84 -8.25
CA GLY A 62 -15.82 -20.06 -9.31
C GLY A 62 -16.22 -19.42 -10.64
N ARG A 63 -17.53 -19.35 -10.92
CA ARG A 63 -18.04 -18.65 -12.10
C ARG A 63 -17.72 -17.16 -12.07
N ASP A 64 -17.81 -16.50 -10.90
CA ASP A 64 -17.44 -15.08 -10.77
C ASP A 64 -15.95 -14.89 -11.11
N VAL A 65 -15.09 -15.77 -10.61
CA VAL A 65 -13.64 -15.75 -10.91
C VAL A 65 -13.38 -15.92 -12.42
N ILE A 66 -14.01 -16.88 -13.07
CA ILE A 66 -13.88 -17.11 -14.52
C ILE A 66 -14.31 -15.88 -15.32
N LEU A 67 -15.45 -15.28 -14.96
CA LEU A 67 -15.94 -14.08 -15.65
C LEU A 67 -14.94 -12.92 -15.52
N MET A 68 -14.43 -12.67 -14.32
CA MET A 68 -13.41 -11.61 -14.12
C MET A 68 -12.11 -11.93 -14.86
N ALA A 69 -11.68 -13.20 -14.92
CA ALA A 69 -10.53 -13.63 -15.71
C ALA A 69 -10.71 -13.32 -17.21
N LEU A 70 -11.85 -13.74 -17.78
CA LEU A 70 -12.18 -13.46 -19.17
C LEU A 70 -12.19 -11.95 -19.48
N MET A 71 -12.50 -11.11 -18.50
CA MET A 71 -12.48 -9.65 -18.63
C MET A 71 -11.12 -9.01 -18.32
N GLY A 72 -10.12 -9.79 -17.90
CA GLY A 72 -8.74 -9.36 -17.75
C GLY A 72 -8.16 -9.40 -16.35
N ALA A 73 -8.88 -9.82 -15.30
CA ALA A 73 -8.30 -9.96 -13.98
C ALA A 73 -7.40 -11.19 -13.86
N GLU A 74 -6.30 -11.06 -13.13
CA GLU A 74 -5.35 -12.12 -12.80
C GLU A 74 -5.35 -12.46 -11.32
N GLU A 75 -5.82 -11.53 -10.48
CA GLU A 75 -5.98 -11.71 -9.05
C GLU A 75 -7.41 -11.40 -8.61
N TYR A 76 -7.85 -12.05 -7.55
CA TYR A 76 -9.25 -12.00 -7.10
C TYR A 76 -9.32 -11.77 -5.60
N GLY A 77 -10.02 -10.69 -5.19
CA GLY A 77 -10.19 -10.30 -3.79
C GLY A 77 -11.53 -10.80 -3.22
N PHE A 78 -11.47 -11.47 -2.07
CA PHE A 78 -12.63 -11.99 -1.37
C PHE A 78 -12.73 -11.42 0.04
N ALA A 79 -13.81 -10.72 0.35
CA ALA A 79 -14.07 -10.22 1.70
C ALA A 79 -15.41 -10.75 2.23
N THR A 80 -16.52 -10.42 1.56
CA THR A 80 -17.86 -10.74 2.02
C THR A 80 -18.11 -12.25 2.13
N SER A 81 -17.71 -13.03 1.14
CA SER A 81 -17.86 -14.50 1.15
C SER A 81 -17.05 -15.13 2.29
N ALA A 82 -15.80 -14.70 2.49
CA ALA A 82 -14.97 -15.16 3.59
C ALA A 82 -15.58 -14.83 4.98
N LEU A 83 -16.14 -13.62 5.15
CA LEU A 83 -16.81 -13.23 6.37
C LEU A 83 -18.08 -14.07 6.64
N ILE A 84 -18.88 -14.35 5.60
CA ILE A 84 -20.08 -15.18 5.70
C ILE A 84 -19.72 -16.59 6.14
N VAL A 85 -18.69 -17.18 5.54
CA VAL A 85 -18.16 -18.52 5.92
C VAL A 85 -17.72 -18.56 7.39
N LEU A 86 -17.22 -17.46 7.93
CA LEU A 86 -16.87 -17.32 9.35
C LEU A 86 -18.06 -16.99 10.26
N GLY A 87 -19.28 -16.96 9.74
CA GLY A 87 -20.49 -16.74 10.52
C GLY A 87 -20.98 -15.28 10.58
N CYS A 88 -20.48 -14.39 9.70
CA CYS A 88 -20.99 -13.04 9.63
C CYS A 88 -22.44 -13.00 9.14
N VAL A 89 -23.30 -12.29 9.85
CA VAL A 89 -24.73 -12.12 9.53
C VAL A 89 -25.03 -10.83 8.76
N MET A 90 -24.02 -10.15 8.28
CA MET A 90 -24.09 -8.96 7.42
C MET A 90 -24.92 -7.79 7.98
N MET A 91 -24.92 -7.60 9.31
CA MET A 91 -25.64 -6.50 9.97
C MET A 91 -25.09 -5.11 9.65
N ARG A 92 -23.84 -5.01 9.15
CA ARG A 92 -23.16 -3.75 8.82
C ARG A 92 -23.09 -2.74 9.98
N LYS A 93 -22.93 -3.25 11.22
CA LYS A 93 -22.72 -2.46 12.43
C LYS A 93 -21.31 -2.64 13.00
N CYS A 94 -20.35 -3.01 12.13
CA CYS A 94 -18.97 -3.34 12.52
C CYS A 94 -18.27 -2.18 13.25
N HIS A 95 -18.58 -0.93 12.88
CA HIS A 95 -18.01 0.28 13.47
C HIS A 95 -18.54 0.62 14.88
N GLN A 96 -19.60 -0.05 15.34
CA GLN A 96 -20.26 0.25 16.62
C GLN A 96 -19.80 -0.66 17.75
N ASN A 97 -18.89 -1.57 17.52
CA ASN A 97 -18.43 -2.56 18.50
C ASN A 97 -19.57 -3.46 19.06
N THR A 98 -20.65 -3.64 18.31
CA THR A 98 -21.87 -4.35 18.71
C THR A 98 -22.14 -5.62 17.89
N CYS A 99 -21.11 -6.18 17.23
CA CYS A 99 -21.29 -7.36 16.38
C CYS A 99 -21.84 -8.55 17.19
N PRO A 100 -23.06 -9.02 16.91
CA PRO A 100 -23.73 -10.03 17.74
C PRO A 100 -23.10 -11.43 17.62
N VAL A 101 -22.37 -11.67 16.55
CA VAL A 101 -21.69 -12.96 16.27
C VAL A 101 -20.18 -12.91 16.53
N GLY A 102 -19.67 -11.81 17.08
CA GLY A 102 -18.30 -11.70 17.54
C GLY A 102 -17.21 -11.54 16.46
N VAL A 103 -17.56 -11.47 15.17
CA VAL A 103 -16.59 -11.37 14.06
C VAL A 103 -15.84 -10.04 14.07
N ALA A 104 -16.55 -8.93 14.35
CA ALA A 104 -16.01 -7.58 14.26
C ALA A 104 -16.37 -6.78 15.51
N THR A 105 -15.77 -7.15 16.65
CA THR A 105 -15.95 -6.46 17.93
C THR A 105 -14.74 -6.65 18.82
N GLN A 106 -14.47 -5.67 19.68
CA GLN A 106 -13.49 -5.75 20.78
C GLN A 106 -14.17 -6.06 22.13
N ASN A 107 -15.51 -6.08 22.18
CA ASN A 107 -16.24 -6.45 23.38
C ASN A 107 -16.01 -7.92 23.72
N GLU A 108 -15.48 -8.22 24.91
CA GLU A 108 -15.06 -9.56 25.33
C GLU A 108 -16.22 -10.56 25.34
N GLU A 109 -17.41 -10.15 25.78
CA GLU A 109 -18.60 -11.03 25.84
C GLU A 109 -19.14 -11.35 24.43
N LEU A 110 -19.09 -10.39 23.53
CA LEU A 110 -19.51 -10.64 22.15
C LEU A 110 -18.47 -11.48 21.41
N ARG A 111 -17.18 -11.31 21.66
CA ARG A 111 -16.12 -12.13 21.06
C ARG A 111 -16.25 -13.63 21.40
N LYS A 112 -16.75 -13.97 22.57
CA LYS A 112 -17.01 -15.35 22.96
C LYS A 112 -18.05 -16.06 22.07
N ARG A 113 -18.83 -15.31 21.32
CA ARG A 113 -19.84 -15.81 20.38
C ARG A 113 -19.27 -16.15 19.00
N PHE A 114 -17.99 -15.86 18.77
CA PHE A 114 -17.34 -16.19 17.50
C PHE A 114 -17.06 -17.67 17.40
N HIS A 115 -17.65 -18.32 16.40
CA HIS A 115 -17.52 -19.76 16.14
C HIS A 115 -16.79 -20.08 14.81
N GLY A 116 -16.27 -19.04 14.13
CA GLY A 116 -15.51 -19.22 12.89
C GLY A 116 -14.23 -20.01 13.14
N ARG A 117 -13.86 -20.82 12.17
CA ARG A 117 -12.61 -21.61 12.17
C ARG A 117 -11.87 -21.43 10.86
N SER A 118 -10.56 -21.51 10.89
CA SER A 118 -9.70 -21.41 9.69
C SER A 118 -10.02 -22.49 8.67
N GLU A 119 -10.38 -23.70 9.14
CA GLU A 119 -10.71 -24.85 8.29
C GLU A 119 -11.94 -24.58 7.40
N TYR A 120 -12.88 -23.76 7.86
CA TYR A 120 -14.03 -23.38 7.04
C TYR A 120 -13.62 -22.56 5.81
N LEU A 121 -12.66 -21.64 5.98
CA LEU A 121 -12.10 -20.86 4.88
C LEU A 121 -11.27 -21.74 3.95
N VAL A 122 -10.44 -22.62 4.49
CA VAL A 122 -9.66 -23.57 3.68
C VAL A 122 -10.58 -24.39 2.80
N ASN A 123 -11.64 -24.98 3.38
CA ASN A 123 -12.60 -25.78 2.63
C ASN A 123 -13.34 -24.94 1.57
N PHE A 124 -13.80 -23.74 1.94
CA PHE A 124 -14.48 -22.86 1.01
C PHE A 124 -13.63 -22.53 -0.21
N PHE A 125 -12.37 -22.11 -0.01
CA PHE A 125 -11.49 -21.77 -1.13
C PHE A 125 -11.03 -23.00 -1.91
N THR A 126 -10.94 -24.17 -1.28
CA THR A 126 -10.67 -25.43 -1.98
C THR A 126 -11.83 -25.79 -2.92
N PHE A 127 -13.07 -25.66 -2.46
CA PHE A 127 -14.24 -25.93 -3.30
C PHE A 127 -14.40 -24.88 -4.40
N LEU A 128 -14.14 -23.60 -4.10
CA LEU A 128 -14.15 -22.53 -5.09
C LEU A 128 -13.09 -22.79 -6.19
N ALA A 129 -11.88 -23.18 -5.81
CA ALA A 129 -10.84 -23.53 -6.77
C ALA A 129 -11.22 -24.75 -7.61
N GLN A 130 -11.91 -25.72 -7.02
CA GLN A 130 -12.42 -26.88 -7.75
C GLN A 130 -13.49 -26.47 -8.78
N GLU A 131 -14.43 -25.59 -8.41
CA GLU A 131 -15.42 -25.04 -9.32
C GLU A 131 -14.77 -24.29 -10.49
N VAL A 132 -13.72 -23.48 -10.22
CA VAL A 132 -12.91 -22.83 -11.27
C VAL A 132 -12.30 -23.87 -12.23
N ARG A 133 -11.74 -24.96 -11.71
CA ARG A 133 -11.17 -26.05 -12.53
C ARG A 133 -12.21 -26.72 -13.41
N GLU A 134 -13.41 -26.92 -12.90
CA GLU A 134 -14.53 -27.52 -13.63
C GLU A 134 -14.93 -26.62 -14.81
N HIS A 135 -15.11 -25.31 -14.56
CA HIS A 135 -15.40 -24.35 -15.63
C HIS A 135 -14.29 -24.26 -16.69
N LEU A 136 -13.01 -24.26 -16.28
CA LEU A 136 -11.90 -24.31 -17.23
C LEU A 136 -11.96 -25.56 -18.10
N ALA A 137 -12.23 -26.72 -17.50
CA ALA A 137 -12.33 -27.98 -18.23
C ALA A 137 -13.51 -27.99 -19.21
N GLU A 138 -14.68 -27.47 -18.80
CA GLU A 138 -15.85 -27.31 -19.68
C GLU A 138 -15.56 -26.42 -20.90
N MET A 139 -14.75 -25.37 -20.72
CA MET A 139 -14.31 -24.49 -21.79
C MET A 139 -13.14 -25.05 -22.62
N GLY A 140 -12.56 -26.20 -22.22
CA GLY A 140 -11.42 -26.83 -22.90
C GLY A 140 -10.04 -26.22 -22.55
N PHE A 141 -9.91 -25.49 -21.44
CA PHE A 141 -8.66 -24.89 -21.00
C PHE A 141 -8.07 -25.64 -19.78
N THR A 142 -6.74 -25.59 -19.64
CA THR A 142 -6.01 -26.20 -18.54
C THR A 142 -5.36 -25.19 -17.59
N ARG A 143 -5.27 -23.91 -18.00
CA ARG A 143 -4.59 -22.86 -17.25
C ARG A 143 -5.44 -21.60 -17.25
N MET A 144 -5.45 -20.90 -16.10
CA MET A 144 -6.09 -19.58 -15.97
C MET A 144 -5.51 -18.55 -16.94
N ASP A 145 -4.18 -18.57 -17.13
CA ASP A 145 -3.47 -17.68 -18.05
C ASP A 145 -4.03 -17.67 -19.47
N ASP A 146 -4.60 -18.80 -19.92
CA ASP A 146 -5.08 -18.97 -21.29
C ASP A 146 -6.43 -18.28 -21.55
N ILE A 147 -7.13 -17.91 -20.46
CA ILE A 147 -8.44 -17.24 -20.54
C ILE A 147 -8.41 -15.76 -20.17
N ILE A 148 -7.28 -15.24 -19.64
CA ILE A 148 -7.19 -13.84 -19.23
C ILE A 148 -7.43 -12.91 -20.43
N GLY A 149 -8.42 -12.02 -20.29
CA GLY A 149 -8.76 -11.03 -21.31
C GLY A 149 -9.44 -11.61 -22.56
N ARG A 150 -9.91 -12.86 -22.50
CA ARG A 150 -10.59 -13.56 -23.61
C ARG A 150 -12.08 -13.28 -23.61
N THR A 151 -12.47 -12.01 -23.75
CA THR A 151 -13.89 -11.59 -23.83
C THR A 151 -14.64 -12.20 -25.03
N ASP A 152 -13.92 -12.69 -26.04
CA ASP A 152 -14.46 -13.45 -27.16
C ASP A 152 -15.11 -14.79 -26.75
N LEU A 153 -14.85 -15.27 -25.54
CA LEU A 153 -15.48 -16.49 -24.97
C LEU A 153 -16.75 -16.18 -24.18
N ILE A 154 -17.14 -14.90 -24.06
CA ILE A 154 -18.33 -14.47 -23.35
C ILE A 154 -19.46 -14.26 -24.36
N GLU A 155 -20.51 -15.02 -24.22
CA GLU A 155 -21.73 -14.85 -25.02
C GLU A 155 -22.89 -14.40 -24.15
N ARG A 156 -23.70 -13.53 -24.71
CA ARG A 156 -24.96 -13.15 -24.06
C ARG A 156 -25.94 -14.33 -24.11
N LYS A 157 -26.40 -14.75 -22.95
CA LYS A 157 -27.49 -15.73 -22.90
C LYS A 157 -28.77 -15.09 -23.46
N SER A 158 -29.23 -15.59 -24.60
CA SER A 158 -30.56 -15.26 -25.11
C SER A 158 -31.57 -16.19 -24.43
N ASP A 159 -32.43 -15.66 -23.60
CA ASP A 159 -33.54 -16.40 -23.02
C ASP A 159 -34.83 -15.85 -23.63
N ALA A 160 -35.48 -16.65 -24.47
CA ALA A 160 -36.77 -16.29 -25.06
C ALA A 160 -37.91 -16.13 -23.99
N ASN A 161 -37.68 -16.66 -22.78
CA ASN A 161 -38.56 -16.59 -21.65
C ASN A 161 -38.09 -15.59 -20.58
N ASP A 162 -37.14 -14.70 -20.88
CA ASP A 162 -36.69 -13.68 -19.94
C ASP A 162 -37.89 -12.78 -19.54
N PRO A 163 -38.29 -12.77 -18.26
CA PRO A 163 -39.43 -12.00 -17.82
C PRO A 163 -39.20 -10.48 -17.90
N ASN A 164 -37.94 -10.04 -18.10
CA ASN A 164 -37.60 -8.64 -18.20
C ASN A 164 -37.12 -8.27 -19.62
N PRO A 165 -38.01 -7.70 -20.46
CA PRO A 165 -37.69 -7.31 -21.83
C PRO A 165 -36.56 -6.25 -21.91
N LYS A 166 -36.27 -5.55 -20.81
CA LYS A 166 -35.17 -4.57 -20.77
C LYS A 166 -33.78 -5.22 -20.86
N HIS A 167 -33.65 -6.45 -20.43
CA HIS A 167 -32.38 -7.17 -20.57
C HIS A 167 -31.99 -7.32 -22.06
N ALA A 168 -32.97 -7.42 -22.95
CA ALA A 168 -32.73 -7.49 -24.39
C ALA A 168 -32.13 -6.21 -24.97
N LEU A 169 -32.30 -5.07 -24.31
CA LEU A 169 -31.83 -3.76 -24.75
C LEU A 169 -30.38 -3.45 -24.30
N ILE A 170 -29.77 -4.28 -23.47
CA ILE A 170 -28.39 -4.05 -23.00
C ILE A 170 -27.41 -4.39 -24.11
N ASP A 171 -26.62 -3.41 -24.53
CA ASP A 171 -25.55 -3.60 -25.50
C ASP A 171 -24.22 -3.86 -24.78
N PHE A 172 -23.67 -5.05 -24.96
CA PHE A 172 -22.39 -5.46 -24.39
C PHE A 172 -21.20 -5.25 -25.36
N THR A 173 -21.45 -4.74 -26.57
CA THR A 173 -20.42 -4.63 -27.62
C THR A 173 -19.16 -3.91 -27.15
N LYS A 174 -19.33 -2.76 -26.47
CA LYS A 174 -18.20 -2.00 -25.94
C LYS A 174 -17.56 -2.66 -24.73
N LEU A 175 -18.34 -3.28 -23.87
CA LEU A 175 -17.86 -3.98 -22.69
C LEU A 175 -16.97 -5.17 -23.05
N LEU A 176 -17.36 -5.91 -24.07
CA LEU A 176 -16.67 -7.13 -24.51
C LEU A 176 -15.69 -6.86 -25.68
N ALA A 177 -15.50 -5.60 -26.07
CA ALA A 177 -14.59 -5.25 -27.15
C ALA A 177 -13.16 -5.68 -26.82
N ARG A 178 -12.49 -6.25 -27.80
CA ARG A 178 -11.05 -6.56 -27.75
C ARG A 178 -10.28 -5.50 -28.51
N VAL A 179 -9.15 -5.09 -27.95
CA VAL A 179 -8.19 -4.25 -28.66
C VAL A 179 -7.37 -5.14 -29.58
N ASP A 180 -7.52 -4.94 -30.88
CA ASP A 180 -6.79 -5.68 -31.89
C ASP A 180 -5.41 -5.03 -32.12
N ASN A 181 -4.45 -5.45 -31.31
CA ASN A 181 -3.04 -5.11 -31.47
C ASN A 181 -2.19 -6.31 -31.02
N SER A 182 -0.88 -6.26 -31.30
CA SER A 182 0.07 -7.30 -30.90
C SER A 182 0.52 -7.19 -29.43
N ALA A 183 -0.11 -6.33 -28.62
CA ALA A 183 0.25 -6.13 -27.24
C ALA A 183 -0.18 -7.30 -26.35
N ALA A 184 0.53 -7.50 -25.26
CA ALA A 184 0.16 -8.48 -24.24
C ALA A 184 -1.21 -8.15 -23.63
N ILE A 185 -2.03 -9.17 -23.43
CA ILE A 185 -3.37 -9.06 -22.82
C ILE A 185 -3.40 -9.45 -21.34
N ARG A 186 -2.25 -9.83 -20.78
CA ARG A 186 -2.02 -10.16 -19.37
C ARG A 186 -0.61 -9.77 -18.96
N HIS A 187 -0.31 -9.82 -17.67
CA HIS A 187 1.03 -9.58 -17.16
C HIS A 187 2.03 -10.62 -17.68
N VAL A 188 3.17 -10.15 -18.18
CA VAL A 188 4.23 -11.00 -18.79
C VAL A 188 5.64 -10.52 -18.45
N ILE A 189 5.81 -9.31 -17.90
CA ILE A 189 7.10 -8.73 -17.59
C ILE A 189 6.99 -7.80 -16.37
N ASP A 190 7.89 -7.98 -15.42
CA ASP A 190 7.98 -7.10 -14.25
C ASP A 190 8.49 -5.72 -14.62
N GLN A 191 8.05 -4.69 -13.90
CA GLN A 191 8.54 -3.34 -14.10
C GLN A 191 9.92 -3.16 -13.46
N ASP A 192 10.80 -2.47 -14.16
CA ASP A 192 12.03 -1.95 -13.56
C ASP A 192 11.74 -0.63 -12.84
N HIS A 193 11.77 -0.68 -11.51
CA HIS A 193 11.62 0.49 -10.64
C HIS A 193 12.94 1.25 -10.42
N GLY A 194 14.03 0.78 -10.99
CA GLY A 194 15.36 1.39 -10.84
C GLY A 194 15.89 1.35 -9.41
N ILE A 195 15.42 0.40 -8.59
CA ILE A 195 15.80 0.29 -7.16
C ILE A 195 17.29 0.04 -6.99
N SER A 196 17.93 -0.64 -7.92
CA SER A 196 19.39 -0.89 -7.92
C SER A 196 20.24 0.38 -8.08
N ALA A 197 19.65 1.48 -8.56
CA ALA A 197 20.33 2.74 -8.81
C ALA A 197 20.04 3.83 -7.75
N VAL A 198 19.27 3.50 -6.68
CA VAL A 198 18.98 4.48 -5.63
C VAL A 198 20.19 4.71 -4.73
N LYS A 199 20.29 5.90 -4.16
CA LYS A 199 21.43 6.32 -3.33
C LYS A 199 21.68 5.41 -2.11
N ASP A 200 20.65 4.78 -1.55
CA ASP A 200 20.80 3.83 -0.44
C ASP A 200 21.75 2.68 -0.79
N VAL A 201 21.78 2.21 -2.04
CA VAL A 201 22.71 1.15 -2.48
C VAL A 201 24.15 1.60 -2.27
N THR A 202 24.49 2.81 -2.73
CA THR A 202 25.84 3.39 -2.54
C THR A 202 26.18 3.57 -1.05
N ILE A 203 25.21 3.97 -0.24
CA ILE A 203 25.39 4.12 1.21
C ILE A 203 25.63 2.77 1.87
N ILE A 204 24.86 1.75 1.51
CA ILE A 204 24.98 0.37 2.03
C ILE A 204 26.37 -0.19 1.68
N ASP A 205 26.81 -0.03 0.44
CA ASP A 205 28.14 -0.50 -0.01
C ASP A 205 29.27 0.18 0.77
N ALA A 206 29.19 1.49 1.00
CA ALA A 206 30.17 2.22 1.77
C ALA A 206 30.13 1.94 3.28
N ALA A 207 28.98 1.46 3.79
CA ALA A 207 28.74 1.18 5.20
C ALA A 207 29.02 -0.29 5.58
N GLN A 208 29.54 -1.14 4.68
CA GLN A 208 29.73 -2.58 4.93
C GLN A 208 30.52 -2.88 6.22
N GLU A 209 31.61 -2.16 6.50
CA GLU A 209 32.37 -2.33 7.74
C GLU A 209 31.56 -1.99 9.00
N ALA A 210 30.67 -1.01 8.92
CA ALA A 210 29.75 -0.69 10.01
C ALA A 210 28.69 -1.79 10.19
N ILE A 211 28.15 -2.29 9.08
CA ILE A 211 27.09 -3.32 9.08
C ILE A 211 27.64 -4.68 9.48
N GLU A 212 28.84 -5.06 9.00
CA GLU A 212 29.39 -6.38 9.25
C GLU A 212 30.16 -6.47 10.58
N HIS A 213 30.86 -5.39 10.97
CA HIS A 213 31.81 -5.42 12.07
C HIS A 213 31.56 -4.36 13.15
N GLU A 214 30.42 -3.66 13.11
CA GLU A 214 30.03 -2.59 14.06
C GLU A 214 31.09 -1.48 14.18
N LYS A 215 31.91 -1.29 13.14
CA LYS A 215 32.98 -0.28 13.11
C LYS A 215 32.37 1.10 12.85
N GLU A 216 32.81 2.09 13.61
CA GLU A 216 32.39 3.48 13.39
C GLU A 216 32.82 3.97 12.00
N ILE A 217 31.83 4.45 11.21
CA ILE A 217 32.03 5.01 9.87
C ILE A 217 31.31 6.36 9.76
N SER A 218 31.98 7.30 9.10
CA SER A 218 31.44 8.60 8.73
C SER A 218 31.46 8.77 7.21
N LEU A 219 30.30 9.09 6.63
CA LEU A 219 30.10 9.28 5.19
C LEU A 219 29.55 10.69 4.93
N GLU A 220 29.81 11.23 3.74
CA GLU A 220 29.23 12.50 3.29
C GLU A 220 28.70 12.37 1.86
N TYR A 221 27.46 12.85 1.61
CA TYR A 221 26.80 12.84 0.31
C TYR A 221 26.10 14.16 0.01
N THR A 222 26.02 14.50 -1.27
CA THR A 222 25.04 15.48 -1.74
C THR A 222 23.69 14.78 -1.95
N ILE A 223 22.59 15.49 -1.69
CA ILE A 223 21.25 14.96 -1.84
C ILE A 223 20.37 15.94 -2.63
N ALA A 224 19.45 15.40 -3.43
CA ALA A 224 18.47 16.16 -4.18
C ALA A 224 17.04 15.67 -3.85
N ASN A 225 16.03 16.46 -4.14
CA ASN A 225 14.62 16.12 -3.87
C ASN A 225 14.11 14.90 -4.66
N THR A 226 14.85 14.44 -5.65
CA THR A 226 14.62 13.17 -6.36
C THR A 226 15.10 11.95 -5.58
N ASP A 227 15.98 12.13 -4.60
CA ASP A 227 16.47 11.06 -3.72
C ASP A 227 15.44 10.84 -2.61
N ARG A 228 14.55 9.90 -2.82
CA ARG A 228 13.43 9.57 -1.91
C ARG A 228 13.77 8.39 -1.03
N ALA A 229 13.13 8.34 0.15
CA ALA A 229 13.21 7.25 1.12
C ALA A 229 14.64 6.84 1.52
N ILE A 230 15.60 7.79 1.47
CA ILE A 230 16.98 7.55 1.88
C ILE A 230 17.02 7.05 3.32
N GLY A 231 17.75 5.97 3.54
CA GLY A 231 17.88 5.28 4.82
C GLY A 231 16.90 4.11 5.02
N ALA A 232 15.87 3.98 4.20
CA ALA A 232 14.89 2.90 4.35
C ALA A 232 15.47 1.52 3.98
N MET A 233 16.19 1.42 2.84
CA MET A 233 16.86 0.17 2.45
C MET A 233 18.02 -0.14 3.39
N LEU A 234 18.83 0.85 3.75
CA LEU A 234 19.90 0.72 4.73
C LEU A 234 19.37 0.15 6.05
N SER A 235 18.27 0.72 6.56
CA SER A 235 17.63 0.26 7.78
C SER A 235 17.10 -1.19 7.64
N GLY A 236 16.58 -1.54 6.49
CA GLY A 236 16.14 -2.91 6.19
C GLY A 236 17.28 -3.91 6.25
N VAL A 237 18.45 -3.58 5.69
CA VAL A 237 19.65 -4.44 5.73
C VAL A 237 20.14 -4.63 7.17
N ILE A 238 20.23 -3.54 7.95
CA ILE A 238 20.65 -3.58 9.35
C ILE A 238 19.65 -4.37 10.20
N ALA A 239 18.34 -4.09 10.05
CA ALA A 239 17.30 -4.78 10.80
C ALA A 239 17.22 -6.28 10.48
N LYS A 240 17.49 -6.69 9.25
CA LYS A 240 17.57 -8.10 8.88
C LYS A 240 18.66 -8.84 9.64
N LYS A 241 19.77 -8.17 9.94
CA LYS A 241 20.92 -8.75 10.65
C LYS A 241 20.79 -8.66 12.17
N TYR A 242 20.38 -7.50 12.68
CA TYR A 242 20.41 -7.18 14.11
C TYR A 242 19.03 -7.09 14.78
N GLY A 243 17.96 -7.24 14.00
CA GLY A 243 16.59 -7.07 14.52
C GLY A 243 16.33 -5.65 15.02
N ALA A 244 15.49 -5.53 16.02
CA ALA A 244 15.13 -4.26 16.64
C ALA A 244 16.28 -3.60 17.44
N LYS A 245 17.33 -4.35 17.78
CA LYS A 245 18.51 -3.82 18.48
C LYS A 245 19.28 -2.83 17.63
N GLY A 246 19.35 -3.05 16.31
CA GLY A 246 20.16 -2.27 15.39
C GLY A 246 21.65 -2.34 15.68
N LEU A 247 22.37 -1.29 15.29
CA LEU A 247 23.80 -1.12 15.56
C LEU A 247 24.04 -0.38 16.90
N PRO A 248 25.23 -0.47 17.51
CA PRO A 248 25.65 0.37 18.63
C PRO A 248 25.51 1.86 18.28
N GLU A 249 25.32 2.71 19.30
CA GLU A 249 25.25 4.16 19.10
C GLU A 249 26.47 4.70 18.33
N HIS A 250 26.23 5.67 17.45
CA HIS A 250 27.25 6.34 16.63
C HIS A 250 28.02 5.48 15.64
N THR A 251 27.61 4.24 15.39
CA THR A 251 28.32 3.33 14.46
C THR A 251 28.31 3.87 13.04
N LEU A 252 27.18 4.37 12.52
CA LEU A 252 27.09 4.91 11.17
C LEU A 252 26.63 6.37 11.19
N ASN A 253 27.53 7.26 10.83
CA ASN A 253 27.28 8.70 10.75
C ASN A 253 27.26 9.16 9.30
N VAL A 254 26.12 9.61 8.78
CA VAL A 254 25.99 10.06 7.40
C VAL A 254 25.57 11.53 7.36
N LYS A 255 26.42 12.35 6.75
CA LYS A 255 26.13 13.76 6.49
C LYS A 255 25.61 13.96 5.08
N PHE A 256 24.53 14.70 4.95
CA PHE A 256 23.95 15.07 3.65
C PHE A 256 23.97 16.60 3.50
N LYS A 257 24.17 17.05 2.25
CA LYS A 257 24.05 18.46 1.87
C LYS A 257 23.09 18.62 0.71
N GLY A 258 22.08 19.46 0.85
CA GLY A 258 21.09 19.74 -0.21
C GLY A 258 19.66 19.59 0.25
N SER A 259 18.75 19.34 -0.71
CA SER A 259 17.31 19.17 -0.46
C SER A 259 16.95 17.70 -0.47
N ALA A 260 16.60 17.14 0.67
CA ALA A 260 16.20 15.73 0.76
C ALA A 260 14.79 15.52 0.19
N GLY A 261 14.64 14.43 -0.56
CA GLY A 261 13.35 13.99 -1.08
C GLY A 261 12.41 13.46 0.00
N GLN A 262 11.22 13.06 -0.42
CA GLN A 262 10.19 12.53 0.46
C GLN A 262 10.65 11.31 1.26
N SER A 263 10.24 11.20 2.53
CA SER A 263 10.54 10.08 3.42
C SER A 263 12.04 9.92 3.77
N PHE A 264 12.80 11.01 3.82
CA PHE A 264 14.20 10.98 4.29
C PHE A 264 14.28 10.42 5.72
N GLY A 265 15.14 9.43 5.95
CA GLY A 265 15.30 8.76 7.25
C GLY A 265 14.11 7.91 7.67
N ALA A 266 13.24 7.51 6.73
CA ALA A 266 12.13 6.63 7.05
C ALA A 266 12.64 5.30 7.61
N PHE A 267 12.01 4.83 8.70
CA PHE A 267 12.32 3.58 9.41
C PHE A 267 13.75 3.50 9.98
N LEU A 268 14.45 4.63 10.12
CA LEU A 268 15.84 4.63 10.53
C LEU A 268 16.03 3.90 11.87
N VAL A 269 16.97 2.96 11.88
CA VAL A 269 17.22 2.02 12.99
C VAL A 269 18.27 2.55 13.97
N PRO A 270 18.40 1.99 15.19
CA PRO A 270 19.43 2.38 16.16
C PRO A 270 20.84 2.30 15.58
N GLY A 271 21.71 3.20 16.03
CA GLY A 271 23.12 3.28 15.64
C GLY A 271 23.38 4.02 14.33
N VAL A 272 22.33 4.44 13.61
CA VAL A 272 22.44 5.26 12.40
C VAL A 272 22.10 6.71 12.71
N ASN A 273 23.01 7.62 12.38
CA ASN A 273 22.85 9.06 12.55
C ASN A 273 22.88 9.77 11.20
N PHE A 274 21.78 10.42 10.85
CA PHE A 274 21.68 11.25 9.65
C PHE A 274 21.73 12.73 10.04
N LYS A 275 22.64 13.47 9.41
CA LYS A 275 22.72 14.93 9.54
C LYS A 275 22.52 15.57 8.18
N LEU A 276 21.45 16.32 8.02
CA LEU A 276 21.12 17.05 6.80
C LEU A 276 21.45 18.54 6.99
N GLU A 277 22.35 19.06 6.19
CA GLU A 277 22.58 20.49 6.01
C GLU A 277 21.78 20.93 4.77
N GLY A 278 20.58 21.47 4.99
CA GLY A 278 19.64 21.79 3.94
C GLY A 278 18.20 21.74 4.39
N GLU A 279 17.32 21.26 3.53
CA GLU A 279 15.90 21.15 3.76
C GLU A 279 15.40 19.74 3.46
N ALA A 280 14.26 19.36 4.01
CA ALA A 280 13.64 18.05 3.79
C ALA A 280 12.19 18.17 3.33
N ASN A 281 11.74 17.17 2.59
CA ASN A 281 10.37 17.07 2.12
C ASN A 281 9.47 16.37 3.15
N ASP A 282 8.24 16.02 2.76
CA ASP A 282 7.26 15.35 3.61
C ASP A 282 7.75 13.98 4.12
N TYR A 283 7.15 13.52 5.22
CA TYR A 283 7.39 12.20 5.83
C TYR A 283 8.83 11.93 6.31
N LEU A 284 9.65 12.96 6.56
CA LEU A 284 10.95 12.76 7.20
C LEU A 284 10.76 11.95 8.50
N GLY A 285 11.59 10.92 8.69
CA GLY A 285 11.56 10.08 9.88
C GLY A 285 10.26 9.27 10.06
N LYS A 286 9.46 9.06 9.01
CA LYS A 286 8.30 8.18 9.07
C LYS A 286 8.69 6.81 9.61
N GLY A 287 8.01 6.35 10.67
CA GLY A 287 8.30 5.08 11.30
C GLY A 287 9.71 4.98 11.91
N LEU A 288 10.34 6.09 12.26
CA LEU A 288 11.64 6.10 12.94
C LEU A 288 11.64 5.10 14.10
N SER A 289 12.65 4.23 14.16
CA SER A 289 12.68 3.10 15.09
C SER A 289 13.94 3.03 15.96
N GLY A 290 14.69 4.16 16.09
CA GLY A 290 15.82 4.24 17.01
C GLY A 290 17.02 5.03 16.50
N GLY A 291 17.03 5.43 15.23
CA GLY A 291 18.08 6.28 14.66
C GLY A 291 17.97 7.75 15.11
N ARG A 292 18.97 8.53 14.74
CA ARG A 292 18.97 9.99 14.99
C ARG A 292 18.94 10.75 13.67
N ILE A 293 18.10 11.79 13.58
CA ILE A 293 18.04 12.70 12.43
C ILE A 293 18.22 14.13 12.93
N SER A 294 19.16 14.86 12.30
CA SER A 294 19.34 16.29 12.54
C SER A 294 19.21 17.07 11.24
N VAL A 295 18.37 18.09 11.19
CA VAL A 295 18.20 18.97 10.03
C VAL A 295 18.61 20.39 10.42
N LEU A 296 19.50 20.97 9.66
CA LEU A 296 20.07 22.30 9.90
C LEU A 296 19.99 23.12 8.62
N PRO A 297 19.67 24.42 8.67
CA PRO A 297 19.81 25.30 7.53
C PRO A 297 21.25 25.24 6.96
N PRO A 298 21.43 25.50 5.66
CA PRO A 298 22.76 25.62 5.09
C PRO A 298 23.56 26.70 5.83
N ILE A 299 24.83 26.44 6.15
CA ILE A 299 25.70 27.34 6.94
C ILE A 299 25.74 28.77 6.38
N ARG A 300 25.54 28.93 5.06
CA ARG A 300 25.55 30.23 4.39
C ARG A 300 24.16 30.86 4.24
N SER A 301 23.11 30.30 4.84
CA SER A 301 21.78 30.87 4.80
C SER A 301 21.71 32.17 5.59
N ASN A 302 21.00 33.15 5.07
CA ASN A 302 20.84 34.48 5.68
C ASN A 302 19.46 34.64 6.38
N PHE A 303 18.71 33.56 6.58
CA PHE A 303 17.42 33.59 7.21
C PHE A 303 17.48 33.11 8.66
N GLU A 304 16.56 33.58 9.49
CA GLU A 304 16.36 33.12 10.85
C GLU A 304 15.60 31.78 10.82
N ALA A 305 16.22 30.72 11.33
CA ALA A 305 15.70 29.36 11.24
C ALA A 305 14.29 29.22 11.85
N GLU A 306 14.06 29.81 13.01
CA GLU A 306 12.80 29.80 13.75
C GLU A 306 11.63 30.51 13.03
N LYS A 307 11.93 31.28 11.97
CA LYS A 307 10.91 31.95 11.13
C LYS A 307 10.63 31.24 9.81
N ASN A 308 11.43 30.21 9.48
CA ASN A 308 11.37 29.56 8.17
C ASN A 308 11.11 28.05 8.29
N THR A 309 10.26 27.55 7.39
CA THR A 309 9.95 26.13 7.28
C THR A 309 11.04 25.45 6.47
N ILE A 310 11.75 24.49 7.09
CA ILE A 310 12.85 23.73 6.46
C ILE A 310 12.53 22.25 6.27
N ALA A 311 11.38 21.77 6.77
CA ALA A 311 10.93 20.42 6.48
C ALA A 311 9.41 20.40 6.27
N GLY A 312 8.96 19.45 5.47
CA GLY A 312 7.57 19.38 4.99
C GLY A 312 6.56 18.92 6.04
N ASN A 313 5.54 18.20 5.58
CA ASN A 313 4.39 17.77 6.38
C ASN A 313 4.55 16.32 6.87
N THR A 314 3.80 15.97 7.91
CA THR A 314 3.63 14.59 8.41
C THR A 314 4.96 13.92 8.79
N LEU A 315 5.90 14.68 9.31
CA LEU A 315 7.18 14.18 9.78
C LEU A 315 6.97 13.31 11.03
N LEU A 316 7.82 12.29 11.21
CA LEU A 316 7.76 11.34 12.33
C LEU A 316 6.44 10.56 12.46
N TYR A 317 5.68 10.44 11.38
CA TYR A 317 4.45 9.67 11.40
C TYR A 317 4.71 8.23 11.88
N GLY A 318 4.06 7.86 12.98
CA GLY A 318 4.19 6.52 13.55
C GLY A 318 5.59 6.17 14.08
N ALA A 319 6.42 7.16 14.43
CA ALA A 319 7.72 6.92 15.03
C ALA A 319 7.59 6.19 16.38
N THR A 320 8.45 5.20 16.62
CA THR A 320 8.39 4.33 17.81
C THR A 320 9.53 4.56 18.77
N SER A 321 10.68 5.05 18.29
CA SER A 321 11.84 5.45 19.10
C SER A 321 12.81 6.27 18.26
N GLY A 322 13.90 6.75 18.85
CA GLY A 322 14.90 7.57 18.19
C GLY A 322 14.80 9.05 18.50
N GLU A 323 15.64 9.85 17.86
CA GLU A 323 15.77 11.26 18.14
C GLU A 323 15.75 12.10 16.87
N VAL A 324 15.04 13.22 16.91
CA VAL A 324 14.97 14.17 15.78
C VAL A 324 15.16 15.60 16.27
N TYR A 325 16.08 16.31 15.64
CA TYR A 325 16.40 17.71 15.94
C TYR A 325 16.31 18.54 14.67
N ILE A 326 15.39 19.48 14.61
CA ILE A 326 15.16 20.32 13.44
C ILE A 326 15.35 21.80 13.82
N ASN A 327 16.41 22.41 13.32
CA ASN A 327 16.63 23.84 13.48
C ASN A 327 15.88 24.60 12.39
N GLY A 328 14.62 24.86 12.65
CA GLY A 328 13.64 25.52 11.78
C GLY A 328 12.23 25.01 12.02
N ARG A 329 11.27 25.60 11.32
CA ARG A 329 9.85 25.20 11.39
C ARG A 329 9.59 24.00 10.51
N VAL A 330 8.52 23.28 10.84
CA VAL A 330 7.99 22.17 10.03
C VAL A 330 6.52 22.40 9.68
N GLY A 331 6.03 21.66 8.70
CA GLY A 331 4.65 21.77 8.23
C GLY A 331 3.64 21.08 9.16
N GLU A 332 2.52 20.71 8.56
CA GLU A 332 1.36 20.11 9.23
C GLU A 332 1.64 18.70 9.75
N ARG A 333 0.89 18.28 10.78
CA ARG A 333 0.85 16.89 11.27
C ARG A 333 2.20 16.35 11.76
N PHE A 334 3.01 17.19 12.39
CA PHE A 334 4.26 16.74 13.01
C PHE A 334 4.00 15.74 14.12
N ALA A 335 4.77 14.64 14.15
CA ALA A 335 4.75 13.60 15.19
C ALA A 335 3.38 12.90 15.40
N VAL A 336 2.53 12.85 14.37
CA VAL A 336 1.27 12.09 14.42
C VAL A 336 1.56 10.61 14.68
N ARG A 337 0.84 10.03 15.66
CA ARG A 337 1.03 8.64 16.12
C ARG A 337 2.44 8.33 16.64
N ASN A 338 3.19 9.31 17.11
CA ASN A 338 4.45 9.06 17.81
C ASN A 338 4.18 8.26 19.09
N SER A 339 4.93 7.19 19.30
CA SER A 339 4.79 6.32 20.48
C SER A 339 6.07 6.21 21.33
N GLY A 340 7.19 6.83 20.92
CA GLY A 340 8.42 6.72 21.71
C GLY A 340 9.59 7.61 21.27
N ALA A 341 9.53 8.24 20.10
CA ALA A 341 10.60 9.12 19.63
C ALA A 341 10.64 10.45 20.40
N VAL A 342 11.86 11.00 20.53
CA VAL A 342 12.11 12.34 21.08
C VAL A 342 12.37 13.31 19.93
N ALA A 343 11.67 14.44 19.92
CA ALA A 343 11.80 15.43 18.86
C ALA A 343 11.87 16.85 19.41
N VAL A 344 12.75 17.66 18.82
CA VAL A 344 12.87 19.09 19.09
C VAL A 344 12.79 19.87 17.79
N VAL A 345 11.95 20.89 17.73
CA VAL A 345 11.68 21.69 16.53
C VAL A 345 11.38 23.14 16.91
N GLU A 346 11.70 24.10 16.05
CA GLU A 346 11.51 25.54 16.28
C GLU A 346 10.05 26.01 16.09
N GLY A 347 9.21 25.22 15.44
CA GLY A 347 7.78 25.51 15.26
C GLY A 347 7.09 24.46 14.38
N VAL A 348 5.80 24.29 14.58
CA VAL A 348 4.97 23.28 13.93
C VAL A 348 3.74 23.91 13.28
N GLY A 349 3.18 23.22 12.27
CA GLY A 349 1.86 23.52 11.71
C GLY A 349 0.73 22.89 12.52
N ASP A 350 -0.47 22.87 11.96
CA ASP A 350 -1.67 22.33 12.61
C ASP A 350 -1.58 20.79 12.80
N HIS A 351 -2.39 20.26 13.72
CA HIS A 351 -2.50 18.82 14.02
C HIS A 351 -1.21 18.17 14.53
N CYS A 352 -0.34 18.95 15.21
CA CYS A 352 0.86 18.42 15.84
C CYS A 352 0.50 17.39 16.92
N CYS A 353 1.21 16.26 16.94
CA CYS A 353 1.08 15.19 17.93
C CYS A 353 -0.31 14.51 17.99
N GLU A 354 -1.12 14.58 16.95
CA GLU A 354 -2.38 13.83 16.92
C GLU A 354 -2.13 12.34 17.17
N TYR A 355 -2.96 11.73 18.02
CA TYR A 355 -2.86 10.31 18.38
C TYR A 355 -1.50 9.88 18.95
N MET A 356 -0.71 10.81 19.49
CA MET A 356 0.54 10.49 20.19
C MET A 356 0.25 9.67 21.45
N THR A 357 0.98 8.57 21.64
CA THR A 357 0.83 7.65 22.76
C THR A 357 2.06 7.56 23.65
N GLY A 358 3.20 8.12 23.24
CA GLY A 358 4.46 8.12 23.99
C GLY A 358 5.52 8.99 23.30
N GLY A 359 6.73 9.02 23.87
CA GLY A 359 7.81 9.88 23.40
C GLY A 359 7.75 11.29 24.00
N ARG A 360 8.54 12.20 23.44
CA ARG A 360 8.59 13.63 23.86
C ARG A 360 8.72 14.51 22.63
N VAL A 361 7.92 15.54 22.56
CA VAL A 361 8.00 16.57 21.53
C VAL A 361 8.14 17.93 22.20
N VAL A 362 9.15 18.68 21.80
CA VAL A 362 9.40 20.05 22.25
C VAL A 362 9.32 20.95 21.02
N SER A 363 8.39 21.87 21.01
CA SER A 363 8.32 22.96 20.02
C SER A 363 8.63 24.27 20.76
N TYR A 364 9.55 25.01 20.19
CA TYR A 364 9.96 26.33 20.73
C TYR A 364 8.98 27.43 20.35
#